data_a852d5344f40baacb6059baa80e4770d
#
_entry.id   a852d5344f40baacb6059baa80e4770d
#
_cell.length_a   1.000
_cell.length_b   1.000
_cell.length_c   1.000
_cell.angle_alpha   90.00
_cell.angle_beta   90.00
_cell.angle_gamma   90.00
#
_symmetry.space_group_name_H-M   'P 1'
#
loop_
_entity.id
_entity.type
_entity.pdbx_description
1 polymer ?
#
loop_
_entity_poly.entity_id
_entity_poly.type
_entity_poly.pdbx_seq_one_letter_code
_entity_poly.pdbx_strand_id
1 'polypeptide(L)'
;VFFKSNTFQNNQKKFVNLKYDKKLNKFIIDGSSFKGEADADNVIGNWWNQKILISNSQISPLSGSIKEQNVNLLKKEIIELYGKNYEVLHFKLKSKNENLPKEKKLNFDIWLDPQKGLIIKVAYERMGKWEYRLKNFE
;
A
#
# COMPACT_ATOMS: atom_id res chain seq x y z
N VAL A 1 -1.85 0.69 -19.04
CA VAL A 1 -1.83 -0.13 -17.84
C VAL A 1 -3.26 -0.41 -17.38
N PHE A 2 -3.55 -1.64 -17.13
CA PHE A 2 -4.85 -2.10 -16.71
C PHE A 2 -4.73 -3.02 -15.49
N PHE A 3 -5.55 -2.77 -14.48
CA PHE A 3 -5.60 -3.59 -13.27
C PHE A 3 -7.05 -3.98 -12.97
N LYS A 4 -7.27 -5.23 -12.66
CA LYS A 4 -8.60 -5.75 -12.32
C LYS A 4 -8.50 -6.69 -11.13
N SER A 5 -9.40 -6.52 -10.17
CA SER A 5 -9.47 -7.36 -8.98
C SER A 5 -10.92 -7.64 -8.60
N ASN A 6 -11.18 -8.85 -8.18
CA ASN A 6 -12.45 -9.27 -7.57
C ASN A 6 -12.13 -9.98 -6.26
N THR A 7 -12.69 -9.51 -5.16
CA THR A 7 -12.42 -10.05 -3.84
C THR A 7 -13.72 -10.22 -3.07
N PHE A 8 -13.82 -11.32 -2.33
CA PHE A 8 -14.93 -11.56 -1.42
C PHE A 8 -14.40 -11.46 0.02
N GLN A 9 -14.88 -10.49 0.78
CA GLN A 9 -14.42 -10.20 2.13
C GLN A 9 -15.59 -9.87 3.04
N ASN A 10 -15.68 -10.51 4.20
CA ASN A 10 -16.75 -10.28 5.18
C ASN A 10 -18.16 -10.37 4.57
N ASN A 11 -18.41 -11.38 3.72
CA ASN A 11 -19.65 -11.59 2.97
C ASN A 11 -20.00 -10.44 2.02
N GLN A 12 -19.03 -9.60 1.67
CA GLN A 12 -19.19 -8.53 0.68
C GLN A 12 -18.28 -8.76 -0.51
N LYS A 13 -18.85 -8.64 -1.70
CA LYS A 13 -18.08 -8.69 -2.93
C LYS A 13 -17.45 -7.33 -3.19
N LYS A 14 -16.12 -7.29 -3.26
CA LYS A 14 -15.36 -6.10 -3.59
C LYS A 14 -14.68 -6.28 -4.92
N PHE A 15 -14.69 -5.22 -5.73
CA PHE A 15 -14.03 -5.26 -7.02
C PHE A 15 -13.40 -3.90 -7.34
N VAL A 16 -12.44 -3.93 -8.24
CA VAL A 16 -11.90 -2.74 -8.87
C VAL A 16 -11.42 -3.06 -10.29
N ASN A 17 -11.77 -2.19 -11.22
CA ASN A 17 -11.21 -2.14 -12.56
C ASN A 17 -10.49 -0.82 -12.70
N LEU A 18 -9.23 -0.85 -13.05
CA LEU A 18 -8.36 0.31 -13.08
C LEU A 18 -7.68 0.40 -14.41
N LYS A 19 -7.78 1.57 -15.04
CA LYS A 19 -7.16 1.86 -16.33
C LYS A 19 -6.43 3.18 -16.26
N TYR A 20 -5.24 3.25 -16.85
CA TYR A 20 -4.51 4.49 -17.00
C TYR A 20 -4.78 5.10 -18.37
N ASP A 21 -5.29 6.31 -18.37
CA ASP A 21 -5.54 7.06 -19.61
C ASP A 21 -4.37 8.01 -19.87
N LYS A 22 -3.58 7.72 -20.89
CA LYS A 22 -2.39 8.50 -21.25
C LYS A 22 -2.73 9.91 -21.71
N LYS A 23 -3.88 10.11 -22.37
CA LYS A 23 -4.28 11.43 -22.87
C LYS A 23 -4.63 12.37 -21.73
N LEU A 24 -5.33 11.87 -20.73
CA LEU A 24 -5.74 12.65 -19.56
C LEU A 24 -4.67 12.65 -18.47
N ASN A 25 -3.67 11.77 -18.56
CA ASN A 25 -2.67 11.53 -17.53
C ASN A 25 -3.31 11.23 -16.16
N LYS A 26 -4.33 10.36 -16.17
CA LYS A 26 -5.10 9.99 -14.98
C LYS A 26 -5.46 8.53 -14.98
N PHE A 27 -5.69 7.99 -13.76
CA PHE A 27 -6.31 6.70 -13.59
C PHE A 27 -7.82 6.82 -13.67
N ILE A 28 -8.45 5.92 -14.39
CA ILE A 28 -9.90 5.76 -14.43
C ILE A 28 -10.24 4.55 -13.57
N ILE A 29 -11.08 4.78 -12.56
CA ILE A 29 -11.39 3.80 -11.54
C ILE A 29 -12.87 3.42 -11.61
N ASP A 30 -13.15 2.13 -11.71
CA ASP A 30 -14.48 1.54 -11.55
C ASP A 30 -14.41 0.49 -10.45
N GLY A 31 -14.70 0.87 -9.24
CA GLY A 31 -14.59 0.01 -8.07
C GLY A 31 -15.84 0.00 -7.21
N SER A 32 -15.92 -0.99 -6.34
CA SER A 32 -17.06 -1.15 -5.44
C SER A 32 -17.24 -0.02 -4.43
N SER A 33 -16.15 0.67 -4.07
CA SER A 33 -16.20 1.79 -3.12
C SER A 33 -15.98 3.15 -3.77
N PHE A 34 -15.54 3.19 -5.02
CA PHE A 34 -15.25 4.45 -5.70
C PHE A 34 -15.30 4.28 -7.22
N LYS A 35 -15.93 5.23 -7.89
CA LYS A 35 -15.92 5.35 -9.34
C LYS A 35 -15.54 6.78 -9.69
N GLY A 36 -14.55 6.94 -10.55
CA GLY A 36 -14.09 8.26 -10.97
C GLY A 36 -12.66 8.25 -11.48
N GLU A 37 -11.98 9.36 -11.30
CA GLU A 37 -10.61 9.58 -11.77
C GLU A 37 -9.67 9.85 -10.62
N ALA A 38 -8.39 9.49 -10.77
CA ALA A 38 -7.34 9.82 -9.84
C ALA A 38 -6.10 10.30 -10.59
N ASP A 39 -5.34 11.21 -9.99
CA ASP A 39 -4.13 11.74 -10.57
C ASP A 39 -3.07 10.65 -10.78
N ALA A 40 -2.19 10.89 -11.75
CA ALA A 40 -1.15 9.92 -12.13
C ALA A 40 -0.11 9.66 -11.03
N ASP A 41 -0.01 10.53 -10.04
CA ASP A 41 0.89 10.35 -8.90
C ASP A 41 0.37 9.38 -7.84
N ASN A 42 -0.86 8.90 -7.98
CA ASN A 42 -1.38 7.83 -7.14
C ASN A 42 -0.70 6.50 -7.47
N VAL A 43 -0.65 5.62 -6.50
CA VAL A 43 -0.18 4.23 -6.69
C VAL A 43 -1.26 3.26 -6.27
N ILE A 44 -1.24 2.09 -6.89
CA ILE A 44 -2.05 0.96 -6.42
C ILE A 44 -1.41 0.43 -5.14
N GLY A 45 -2.19 0.29 -4.08
CA GLY A 45 -1.68 -0.17 -2.78
C GLY A 45 -1.15 -1.59 -2.86
N ASN A 46 0.16 -1.73 -2.94
CA ASN A 46 0.86 -3.01 -2.91
C ASN A 46 2.29 -2.81 -2.37
N TRP A 47 2.91 -3.91 -1.97
CA TRP A 47 4.24 -3.86 -1.34
C TRP A 47 5.39 -4.14 -2.32
N TRP A 48 5.07 -4.35 -3.60
CA TRP A 48 6.06 -4.55 -4.65
C TRP A 48 6.64 -3.25 -5.16
N ASN A 49 5.90 -2.16 -4.99
CA ASN A 49 6.25 -0.86 -5.54
C ASN A 49 6.64 0.10 -4.41
N GLN A 50 7.94 0.36 -4.28
CA GLN A 50 8.47 1.28 -3.26
C GLN A 50 7.97 2.72 -3.41
N LYS A 51 7.37 3.09 -4.54
CA LYS A 51 6.76 4.40 -4.73
C LYS A 51 5.65 4.68 -3.72
N ILE A 52 5.09 3.65 -3.08
CA ILE A 52 4.11 3.81 -2.01
C ILE A 52 4.69 4.63 -0.84
N LEU A 53 6.02 4.64 -0.66
CA LEU A 53 6.68 5.39 0.41
C LEU A 53 6.82 6.88 0.11
N ILE A 54 6.66 7.30 -1.13
CA ILE A 54 6.77 8.71 -1.54
C ILE A 54 5.47 9.28 -2.09
N SER A 55 4.41 8.49 -2.11
CA SER A 55 3.10 8.92 -2.60
C SER A 55 2.25 9.49 -1.46
N ASN A 56 1.46 10.52 -1.76
CA ASN A 56 0.55 11.14 -0.80
C ASN A 56 -0.80 10.43 -0.70
N SER A 57 -1.08 9.53 -1.63
CA SER A 57 -2.32 8.75 -1.64
C SER A 57 -2.11 7.45 -2.39
N GLN A 58 -2.97 6.48 -2.11
CA GLN A 58 -2.97 5.21 -2.79
C GLN A 58 -4.39 4.79 -3.18
N ILE A 59 -4.48 3.97 -4.23
CA ILE A 59 -5.73 3.39 -4.70
C ILE A 59 -5.83 1.97 -4.15
N SER A 60 -6.94 1.68 -3.46
CA SER A 60 -7.17 0.34 -2.92
C SER A 60 -7.27 -0.71 -4.03
N PRO A 61 -6.46 -1.79 -3.99
CA PRO A 61 -6.56 -2.86 -4.96
C PRO A 61 -7.80 -3.75 -4.77
N LEU A 62 -8.55 -3.54 -3.69
CA LEU A 62 -9.76 -4.30 -3.38
C LEU A 62 -11.03 -3.62 -3.89
N SER A 63 -11.12 -2.31 -3.76
CA SER A 63 -12.37 -1.57 -3.98
C SER A 63 -12.24 -0.30 -4.81
N GLY A 64 -11.01 0.10 -5.14
CA GLY A 64 -10.75 1.31 -5.91
C GLY A 64 -10.79 2.61 -5.09
N SER A 65 -11.07 2.56 -3.78
CA SER A 65 -11.10 3.77 -2.95
C SER A 65 -9.73 4.44 -2.90
N ILE A 66 -9.73 5.77 -2.92
CA ILE A 66 -8.51 6.57 -2.80
C ILE A 66 -8.31 6.92 -1.34
N LYS A 67 -7.11 6.66 -0.81
CA LYS A 67 -6.78 6.97 0.59
C LYS A 67 -5.54 7.85 0.64
N GLU A 68 -5.69 9.01 1.25
CA GLU A 68 -4.55 9.88 1.53
C GLU A 68 -3.75 9.35 2.70
N GLN A 69 -2.44 9.52 2.64
CA GLN A 69 -1.52 8.95 3.61
C GLN A 69 -0.37 9.89 3.96
N ASN A 70 0.17 9.69 5.16
CA ASN A 70 1.44 10.29 5.58
C ASN A 70 2.46 9.18 5.77
N VAL A 71 3.65 9.38 5.21
CA VAL A 71 4.75 8.42 5.32
C VAL A 71 5.94 9.14 5.96
N ASN A 72 6.43 8.59 7.07
CA ASN A 72 7.56 9.17 7.81
C ASN A 72 8.64 8.12 8.03
N LEU A 73 9.89 8.51 7.81
CA LEU A 73 11.04 7.70 8.19
C LEU A 73 11.23 7.79 9.70
N LEU A 74 11.17 6.65 10.39
CA LEU A 74 11.35 6.59 11.82
C LEU A 74 12.82 6.42 12.21
N LYS A 75 13.52 5.45 11.60
CA LYS A 75 14.92 5.14 11.94
C LYS A 75 15.55 4.20 10.93
N LYS A 76 16.89 4.13 10.99
CA LYS A 76 17.65 3.02 10.42
C LYS A 76 17.81 1.96 11.49
N GLU A 77 17.68 0.70 11.11
CA GLU A 77 17.90 -0.41 12.04
C GLU A 77 18.38 -1.66 11.32
N ILE A 78 18.84 -2.62 12.09
CA ILE A 78 19.18 -3.95 11.58
C ILE A 78 18.10 -4.90 12.06
N ILE A 79 17.50 -5.62 11.12
CA ILE A 79 16.50 -6.64 11.42
C ILE A 79 16.98 -8.00 10.96
N GLU A 80 16.53 -9.05 11.64
CA GLU A 80 16.81 -10.43 11.26
C GLU A 80 15.58 -11.04 10.61
N LEU A 81 15.76 -11.59 9.40
CA LEU A 81 14.74 -12.34 8.69
C LEU A 81 15.35 -13.63 8.17
N TYR A 82 14.76 -14.76 8.54
CA TYR A 82 15.19 -16.09 8.09
C TYR A 82 16.68 -16.34 8.32
N GLY A 83 17.20 -15.92 9.49
CA GLY A 83 18.58 -16.13 9.87
C GLY A 83 19.60 -15.17 9.25
N LYS A 84 19.15 -14.15 8.54
CA LYS A 84 20.01 -13.13 7.93
C LYS A 84 19.71 -11.76 8.50
N ASN A 85 20.76 -10.94 8.66
CA ASN A 85 20.63 -9.55 9.11
C ASN A 85 20.58 -8.61 7.92
N TYR A 86 19.66 -7.65 7.98
CA TYR A 86 19.46 -6.62 6.95
C TYR A 86 19.53 -5.25 7.56
N GLU A 87 20.31 -4.36 6.96
CA GLU A 87 20.26 -2.93 7.26
C GLU A 87 19.09 -2.33 6.52
N VAL A 88 18.15 -1.74 7.23
CA VAL A 88 16.89 -1.29 6.67
C VAL A 88 16.49 0.09 7.16
N LEU A 89 15.63 0.74 6.38
CA LEU A 89 14.94 1.97 6.76
C LEU A 89 13.53 1.60 7.21
N HIS A 90 13.17 2.02 8.41
CA HIS A 90 11.86 1.77 9.00
C HIS A 90 10.98 3.00 8.81
N PHE A 91 9.89 2.83 8.06
CA PHE A 91 8.90 3.87 7.79
C PHE A 91 7.59 3.60 8.51
N LYS A 92 6.89 4.66 8.85
CA LYS A 92 5.50 4.61 9.31
C LYS A 92 4.59 5.22 8.25
N LEU A 93 3.59 4.47 7.81
CA LEU A 93 2.57 4.90 6.85
C LEU A 93 1.22 4.93 7.56
N LYS A 94 0.60 6.09 7.64
CA LYS A 94 -0.69 6.28 8.30
C LYS A 94 -1.67 7.00 7.40
N SER A 95 -2.96 6.76 7.59
CA SER A 95 -4.01 7.56 6.99
C SER A 95 -3.86 9.03 7.42
N LYS A 96 -4.01 9.94 6.47
CA LYS A 96 -4.02 11.37 6.76
C LYS A 96 -5.25 11.76 7.57
N ASN A 97 -6.41 11.15 7.28
CA ASN A 97 -7.64 11.35 8.03
C ASN A 97 -7.66 10.44 9.27
N GLU A 98 -7.49 11.02 10.46
CA GLU A 98 -7.48 10.29 11.72
C GLU A 98 -8.87 9.87 12.20
N ASN A 99 -9.93 10.42 11.63
CA ASN A 99 -11.31 10.14 12.02
C ASN A 99 -11.94 8.95 11.30
N LEU A 100 -11.17 8.25 10.46
CA LEU A 100 -11.65 7.06 9.77
C LEU A 100 -11.93 5.92 10.77
N PRO A 101 -12.92 5.06 10.48
CA PRO A 101 -13.11 3.83 11.24
C PRO A 101 -11.84 2.98 11.22
N LYS A 102 -11.62 2.24 12.30
CA LYS A 102 -10.40 1.43 12.47
C LYS A 102 -10.14 0.48 11.29
N GLU A 103 -11.20 -0.12 10.76
CA GLU A 103 -11.11 -1.05 9.63
C GLU A 103 -10.79 -0.35 8.29
N LYS A 104 -10.89 0.98 8.23
CA LYS A 104 -10.56 1.77 7.04
C LYS A 104 -9.26 2.55 7.16
N LYS A 105 -8.68 2.60 8.36
CA LYS A 105 -7.41 3.28 8.58
C LYS A 105 -6.24 2.52 8.01
N LEU A 106 -5.31 3.28 7.43
CA LEU A 106 -3.98 2.78 7.13
C LEU A 106 -3.10 2.96 8.37
N ASN A 107 -2.40 1.92 8.78
CA ASN A 107 -1.46 1.97 9.89
C ASN A 107 -0.43 0.86 9.70
N PHE A 108 0.64 1.20 8.97
CA PHE A 108 1.66 0.24 8.59
C PHE A 108 3.03 0.65 9.08
N ASP A 109 3.81 -0.34 9.50
CA ASP A 109 5.25 -0.24 9.65
C ASP A 109 5.88 -0.94 8.45
N ILE A 110 6.82 -0.27 7.79
CA ILE A 110 7.41 -0.74 6.54
C ILE A 110 8.92 -0.71 6.66
N TRP A 111 9.57 -1.81 6.34
CA TRP A 111 11.02 -1.94 6.35
C TRP A 111 11.52 -2.10 4.91
N LEU A 112 12.30 -1.13 4.48
CA LEU A 112 12.89 -1.07 3.15
C LEU A 112 14.38 -1.40 3.21
N ASP A 113 14.83 -2.34 2.36
CA ASP A 113 16.23 -2.55 2.08
C ASP A 113 16.69 -1.53 1.03
N PRO A 114 17.45 -0.48 1.40
CA PRO A 114 17.80 0.58 0.46
C PRO A 114 18.81 0.14 -0.60
N GLN A 115 19.60 -0.90 -0.34
CA GLN A 115 20.55 -1.41 -1.32
C GLN A 115 19.86 -2.14 -2.46
N LYS A 116 18.81 -2.89 -2.15
CA LYS A 116 18.06 -3.64 -3.15
C LYS A 116 16.84 -2.90 -3.67
N GLY A 117 16.44 -1.81 -2.99
CA GLY A 117 15.23 -1.08 -3.33
C GLY A 117 13.97 -1.88 -3.12
N LEU A 118 13.96 -2.80 -2.14
CA LEU A 118 12.85 -3.71 -1.87
C LEU A 118 12.28 -3.51 -0.47
N ILE A 119 10.96 -3.52 -0.38
CA ILE A 119 10.27 -3.62 0.90
C ILE A 119 10.33 -5.09 1.32
N ILE A 120 10.98 -5.37 2.45
CA ILE A 120 11.21 -6.74 2.90
C ILE A 120 10.34 -7.19 4.05
N LYS A 121 9.71 -6.24 4.74
CA LYS A 121 8.81 -6.55 5.85
C LYS A 121 7.76 -5.46 5.97
N VAL A 122 6.53 -5.86 6.24
CA VAL A 122 5.42 -4.96 6.53
C VAL A 122 4.64 -5.51 7.71
N ALA A 123 4.37 -4.66 8.68
CA ALA A 123 3.49 -4.99 9.79
C ALA A 123 2.34 -3.99 9.82
N TYR A 124 1.15 -4.44 10.15
CA TYR A 124 0.02 -3.55 10.29
C TYR A 124 -0.90 -4.01 11.44
N GLU A 125 -1.58 -3.03 12.01
CA GLU A 125 -2.56 -3.24 13.05
C GLU A 125 -3.92 -2.76 12.56
N ARG A 126 -4.87 -3.71 12.47
CA ARG A 126 -6.24 -3.45 12.01
C ARG A 126 -7.09 -4.60 12.52
N MET A 127 -7.85 -4.46 13.55
CA MET A 127 -8.62 -5.55 14.15
C MET A 127 -7.75 -6.77 14.51
N GLY A 128 -6.44 -6.54 14.78
CA GLY A 128 -5.42 -7.55 15.03
C GLY A 128 -4.08 -7.08 14.49
N LYS A 129 -3.02 -7.80 14.85
CA LYS A 129 -1.66 -7.49 14.38
C LYS A 129 -1.27 -8.47 13.28
N TRP A 130 -0.81 -7.94 12.17
CA TRP A 130 -0.43 -8.72 11.00
C TRP A 130 0.96 -8.32 10.54
N GLU A 131 1.69 -9.30 9.99
CA GLU A 131 3.03 -9.07 9.48
C GLU A 131 3.22 -9.85 8.18
N TYR A 132 3.78 -9.17 7.17
CA TYR A 132 4.22 -9.79 5.92
C TYR A 132 5.72 -9.68 5.80
N ARG A 133 6.37 -10.75 5.39
CA ARG A 133 7.81 -10.80 5.14
C ARG A 133 8.07 -11.27 3.72
N LEU A 134 8.99 -10.62 3.04
CA LEU A 134 9.44 -11.08 1.73
C LEU A 134 10.28 -12.36 1.94
N LYS A 135 9.80 -13.46 1.39
CA LYS A 135 10.40 -14.77 1.62
C LYS A 135 11.59 -15.03 0.71
N ASN A 136 11.51 -14.57 -0.53
CA ASN A 136 12.53 -14.84 -1.54
C ASN A 136 12.68 -13.63 -2.46
N PHE A 137 13.89 -13.10 -2.58
CA PHE A 137 14.18 -11.93 -3.39
C PHE A 137 15.59 -12.01 -3.97
N GLU A 138 15.67 -12.71 -5.05
CA GLU A 138 16.92 -12.79 -5.82
C GLU A 138 16.89 -11.83 -6.99
#